data_2db255b6c07bc5a3d0869f14ae8b460c
#
_entry.id   2db255b6c07bc5a3d0869f14ae8b460c
#
_cell.length_a   1.000
_cell.length_b   1.000
_cell.length_c   1.000
_cell.angle_alpha   90.00
_cell.angle_beta   90.00
_cell.angle_gamma   90.00
#
_symmetry.space_group_name_H-M   'P 1'
#
loop_
_entity.id
_entity.type
_entity.pdbx_description
1 polymer ?
#
loop_
_entity_poly.entity_id
_entity_poly.type
_entity_poly.pdbx_seq_one_letter_code
_entity_poly.pdbx_strand_id
1 'polypeptide(L)'
;GAIRVIYPDRQVARDADLATRRHLPLDHYGLMPDPDAKDPTTVPALGHVSVAGNGWVMNCLTCHAGKVDGRVIPGLPNTHLDLQTLIEDVRRTKLRLFKAPAHLDLVSATLPLSTNRGTTNSVVVGIVLGTYRD
;
A
#
# COMPACT_ATOMS: atom_id res chain seq x y z
N GLY A 1 -1.18 -16.22 -3.71
CA GLY A 1 -0.16 -15.30 -3.38
C GLY A 1 -0.55 -14.29 -2.29
N ALA A 2 0.33 -13.36 -2.03
CA ALA A 2 0.17 -12.36 -0.95
C ALA A 2 -1.13 -11.53 -1.05
N ILE A 3 -1.57 -11.20 -2.25
CA ILE A 3 -2.80 -10.41 -2.45
C ILE A 3 -4.04 -11.07 -1.83
N ARG A 4 -4.14 -12.40 -1.86
CA ARG A 4 -5.25 -13.12 -1.23
C ARG A 4 -5.31 -12.96 0.28
N VAL A 5 -4.18 -12.64 0.90
CA VAL A 5 -4.09 -12.52 2.36
C VAL A 5 -4.37 -11.08 2.80
N ILE A 6 -3.96 -10.10 2.01
CA ILE A 6 -4.07 -8.69 2.34
C ILE A 6 -5.49 -8.17 2.05
N TYR A 7 -6.08 -8.55 0.91
CA TYR A 7 -7.39 -8.05 0.51
C TYR A 7 -8.48 -8.53 1.47
N PRO A 8 -9.30 -7.64 2.04
CA PRO A 8 -10.27 -7.99 3.09
C PRO A 8 -11.40 -8.90 2.58
N ASP A 9 -11.87 -8.71 1.35
CA ASP A 9 -12.83 -9.61 0.73
C ASP A 9 -12.13 -10.81 0.08
N ARG A 10 -11.98 -11.86 0.88
CA ARG A 10 -11.29 -13.06 0.47
C ARG A 10 -12.00 -13.86 -0.63
N GLN A 11 -13.33 -13.74 -0.72
CA GLN A 11 -14.10 -14.46 -1.73
C GLN A 11 -13.85 -13.83 -3.10
N VAL A 12 -14.02 -12.51 -3.22
CA VAL A 12 -13.71 -11.77 -4.45
C VAL A 12 -12.28 -12.01 -4.91
N ALA A 13 -11.31 -11.94 -3.98
CA ALA A 13 -9.91 -12.17 -4.31
C ALA A 13 -9.60 -13.62 -4.73
N ARG A 14 -10.37 -14.61 -4.26
CA ARG A 14 -10.20 -16.01 -4.67
C ARG A 14 -10.75 -16.29 -6.05
N ASP A 15 -11.91 -15.73 -6.35
CA ASP A 15 -12.66 -16.03 -7.55
C ASP A 15 -12.21 -15.18 -8.75
N ALA A 16 -11.50 -14.09 -8.49
CA ALA A 16 -10.95 -13.22 -9.53
C ALA A 16 -9.76 -13.87 -10.25
N ASP A 17 -9.61 -13.56 -11.53
CA ASP A 17 -8.41 -13.88 -12.29
C ASP A 17 -7.16 -13.11 -11.80
N LEU A 18 -6.00 -13.40 -12.35
CA LEU A 18 -4.75 -12.79 -11.89
C LEU A 18 -4.70 -11.28 -12.14
N ALA A 19 -5.20 -10.81 -13.28
CA ALA A 19 -5.23 -9.40 -13.62
C ALA A 19 -6.15 -8.64 -12.65
N THR A 20 -7.37 -9.10 -12.48
CA THR A 20 -8.33 -8.53 -11.53
C THR A 20 -7.77 -8.49 -10.12
N ARG A 21 -7.14 -9.57 -9.64
CA ARG A 21 -6.52 -9.61 -8.30
C ARG A 21 -5.43 -8.56 -8.10
N ARG A 22 -4.77 -8.11 -9.14
CA ARG A 22 -3.74 -7.07 -9.06
C ARG A 22 -4.34 -5.67 -9.07
N HIS A 23 -5.48 -5.48 -9.73
CA HIS A 23 -6.21 -4.23 -9.72
C HIS A 23 -6.99 -3.98 -8.43
N LEU A 24 -7.52 -5.02 -7.78
CA LEU A 24 -8.28 -4.88 -6.54
C LEU A 24 -7.57 -4.02 -5.46
N PRO A 25 -6.26 -4.18 -5.19
CA PRO A 25 -5.56 -3.31 -4.24
C PRO A 25 -5.44 -1.86 -4.71
N LEU A 26 -5.35 -1.60 -6.02
CA LEU A 26 -5.29 -0.25 -6.56
C LEU A 26 -6.57 0.51 -6.20
N ASP A 27 -7.72 -0.07 -6.48
CA ASP A 27 -9.01 0.54 -6.19
C ASP A 27 -9.28 0.62 -4.68
N HIS A 28 -9.00 -0.47 -3.96
CA HIS A 28 -9.29 -0.56 -2.53
C HIS A 28 -8.49 0.44 -1.69
N TYR A 29 -7.20 0.57 -1.98
CA TYR A 29 -6.32 1.47 -1.24
C TYR A 29 -6.09 2.81 -1.93
N GLY A 30 -6.65 3.01 -3.12
CA GLY A 30 -6.42 4.22 -3.91
C GLY A 30 -4.98 4.35 -4.41
N LEU A 31 -4.33 3.22 -4.69
CA LEU A 31 -2.99 3.20 -5.27
C LEU A 31 -3.04 3.54 -6.77
N MET A 32 -2.00 4.17 -7.27
CA MET A 32 -1.92 4.52 -8.69
C MET A 32 -1.26 3.40 -9.49
N PRO A 33 -1.80 3.05 -10.69
CA PRO A 33 -1.11 2.16 -11.60
C PRO A 33 0.17 2.83 -12.12
N ASP A 34 1.19 2.02 -12.39
CA ASP A 34 2.41 2.52 -13.03
C ASP A 34 2.13 2.83 -14.52
N PRO A 35 2.23 4.10 -14.95
CA PRO A 35 1.95 4.50 -16.33
C PRO A 35 2.97 3.95 -17.33
N ASP A 36 4.17 3.60 -16.88
CA ASP A 36 5.26 3.08 -17.71
C ASP A 36 5.34 1.55 -17.69
N ALA A 37 4.46 0.89 -16.95
CA ALA A 37 4.43 -0.57 -16.92
C ALA A 37 4.06 -1.15 -18.27
N LYS A 38 4.98 -1.91 -18.88
CA LYS A 38 4.73 -2.63 -20.14
C LYS A 38 3.61 -3.67 -20.01
N ASP A 39 3.50 -4.25 -18.83
CA ASP A 39 2.45 -5.21 -18.48
C ASP A 39 1.91 -4.84 -17.08
N PRO A 40 0.74 -4.18 -17.01
CA PRO A 40 0.13 -3.79 -15.74
C PRO A 40 -0.22 -4.98 -14.85
N THR A 41 -0.18 -6.20 -15.38
CA THR A 41 -0.39 -7.42 -14.60
C THR A 41 0.85 -7.86 -13.83
N THR A 42 2.03 -7.35 -14.15
CA THR A 42 3.31 -7.73 -13.52
C THR A 42 3.75 -6.75 -12.44
N VAL A 43 3.35 -5.48 -12.54
CA VAL A 43 3.71 -4.43 -11.59
C VAL A 43 2.53 -4.11 -10.69
N PRO A 44 2.68 -4.15 -9.35
CA PRO A 44 1.55 -3.99 -8.45
C PRO A 44 0.97 -2.57 -8.46
N ALA A 45 1.78 -1.57 -8.24
CA ALA A 45 1.37 -0.16 -8.20
C ALA A 45 2.59 0.73 -8.35
N LEU A 46 2.39 1.95 -8.82
CA LEU A 46 3.43 2.97 -8.81
C LEU A 46 3.93 3.20 -7.38
N GLY A 47 5.24 3.27 -7.22
CA GLY A 47 5.85 3.37 -5.88
C GLY A 47 6.11 2.03 -5.19
N HIS A 48 5.82 0.90 -5.84
CA HIS A 48 6.19 -0.42 -5.34
C HIS A 48 7.37 -0.97 -6.14
N VAL A 49 8.42 -1.34 -5.43
CA VAL A 49 9.66 -1.87 -6.02
C VAL A 49 9.86 -3.30 -5.57
N SER A 50 10.14 -4.17 -6.54
CA SER A 50 10.50 -5.57 -6.24
C SER A 50 11.89 -5.62 -5.61
N VAL A 51 12.01 -6.40 -4.55
CA VAL A 51 13.29 -6.71 -3.91
C VAL A 51 13.59 -8.19 -4.01
N ALA A 52 14.85 -8.56 -3.85
CA ALA A 52 15.28 -9.95 -3.88
C ALA A 52 14.47 -10.80 -2.87
N GLY A 53 14.05 -12.00 -3.27
CA GLY A 53 13.27 -12.90 -2.42
C GLY A 53 11.76 -12.74 -2.51
N ASN A 54 11.23 -12.20 -3.61
CA ASN A 54 9.78 -12.02 -3.87
C ASN A 54 9.08 -11.03 -2.91
N GLY A 55 9.82 -10.10 -2.33
CA GLY A 55 9.29 -9.01 -1.53
C GLY A 55 9.01 -7.76 -2.37
N TRP A 56 8.24 -6.85 -1.77
CA TRP A 56 7.95 -5.53 -2.31
C TRP A 56 8.21 -4.49 -1.23
N VAL A 57 8.79 -3.37 -1.61
CA VAL A 57 8.94 -2.19 -0.75
C VAL A 57 8.21 -1.02 -1.38
N MET A 58 7.64 -0.17 -0.53
CA MET A 58 7.03 1.08 -0.96
C MET A 58 8.07 2.20 -0.95
N ASN A 59 7.99 3.10 -1.92
CA ASN A 59 8.78 4.32 -1.98
C ASN A 59 7.88 5.57 -1.95
N CYS A 60 8.48 6.73 -2.10
CA CYS A 60 7.79 8.03 -2.03
C CYS A 60 6.62 8.16 -3.03
N LEU A 61 6.67 7.48 -4.18
CA LEU A 61 5.64 7.58 -5.22
C LEU A 61 4.32 6.92 -4.82
N THR A 62 4.30 6.05 -3.82
CA THR A 62 3.04 5.52 -3.28
C THR A 62 2.12 6.64 -2.78
N CYS A 63 2.69 7.65 -2.11
CA CYS A 63 1.98 8.82 -1.60
C CYS A 63 2.05 10.02 -2.56
N HIS A 64 3.09 10.09 -3.39
CA HIS A 64 3.37 11.21 -4.29
C HIS A 64 3.24 10.82 -5.77
N ALA A 65 2.11 10.22 -6.12
CA ALA A 65 1.67 10.03 -7.49
C ALA A 65 0.16 10.27 -7.52
N GLY A 66 -0.22 11.45 -7.96
CA GLY A 66 -1.61 11.86 -8.08
C GLY A 66 -2.15 11.66 -9.49
N LYS A 67 -3.47 11.82 -9.66
CA LYS A 67 -4.15 11.70 -10.94
C LYS A 67 -4.85 13.00 -11.30
N VAL A 68 -4.58 13.50 -12.50
CA VAL A 68 -5.24 14.70 -13.07
C VAL A 68 -5.69 14.36 -14.48
N ASP A 69 -6.94 14.63 -14.80
CA ASP A 69 -7.56 14.34 -16.10
C ASP A 69 -7.27 12.93 -16.63
N GLY A 70 -7.35 11.94 -15.75
CA GLY A 70 -7.09 10.55 -16.07
C GLY A 70 -5.62 10.15 -16.17
N ARG A 71 -4.68 11.10 -16.11
CA ARG A 71 -3.24 10.85 -16.20
C ARG A 71 -2.59 10.79 -14.81
N VAL A 72 -1.76 9.78 -14.59
CA VAL A 72 -0.94 9.68 -13.39
C VAL A 72 0.27 10.60 -13.52
N ILE A 73 0.48 11.46 -12.53
CA ILE A 73 1.57 12.44 -12.51
C ILE A 73 2.42 12.19 -11.27
N PRO A 74 3.66 11.69 -11.44
CA PRO A 74 4.61 11.55 -10.33
C PRO A 74 4.92 12.91 -9.69
N GLY A 75 5.02 12.94 -8.37
CA GLY A 75 5.28 14.15 -7.59
C GLY A 75 4.03 14.84 -7.05
N LEU A 76 2.85 14.61 -7.62
CA LEU A 76 1.60 15.14 -7.06
C LEU A 76 1.12 14.29 -5.87
N PRO A 77 0.48 14.90 -4.87
CA PRO A 77 -0.12 14.13 -3.77
C PRO A 77 -1.18 13.14 -4.28
N ASN A 78 -1.15 11.92 -3.77
CA ASN A 78 -2.19 10.93 -4.04
C ASN A 78 -3.39 11.19 -3.13
N THR A 79 -4.37 11.92 -3.62
CA THR A 79 -5.59 12.28 -2.88
C THR A 79 -6.58 11.11 -2.69
N HIS A 80 -6.32 9.96 -3.30
CA HIS A 80 -7.16 8.77 -3.22
C HIS A 80 -6.59 7.71 -2.24
N LEU A 81 -5.34 7.88 -1.81
CA LEU A 81 -4.65 6.91 -0.97
C LEU A 81 -5.35 6.74 0.38
N ASP A 82 -5.75 5.53 0.69
CA ASP A 82 -6.21 5.11 2.00
C ASP A 82 -5.06 4.46 2.77
N LEU A 83 -4.14 5.30 3.26
CA LEU A 83 -2.94 4.85 3.92
C LEU A 83 -3.24 4.09 5.22
N GLN A 84 -4.25 4.52 5.97
CA GLN A 84 -4.62 3.88 7.22
C GLN A 84 -5.11 2.45 6.99
N THR A 85 -6.04 2.25 6.06
CA THR A 85 -6.55 0.93 5.72
C THR A 85 -5.45 0.01 5.17
N LEU A 86 -4.57 0.55 4.30
CA LEU A 86 -3.43 -0.21 3.76
C LEU A 86 -2.53 -0.75 4.88
N ILE A 87 -2.12 0.12 5.81
CA ILE A 87 -1.21 -0.27 6.91
C ILE A 87 -1.90 -1.23 7.88
N GLU A 88 -3.18 -1.02 8.20
CA GLU A 88 -3.93 -1.94 9.05
C GLU A 88 -4.06 -3.34 8.46
N ASP A 89 -4.34 -3.45 7.17
CA ASP A 89 -4.46 -4.74 6.49
C ASP A 89 -3.10 -5.45 6.39
N VAL A 90 -2.02 -4.71 6.13
CA VAL A 90 -0.65 -5.23 6.21
C VAL A 90 -0.34 -5.74 7.61
N ARG A 91 -0.64 -4.96 8.65
CA ARG A 91 -0.45 -5.34 10.05
C ARG A 91 -1.22 -6.61 10.41
N ARG A 92 -2.52 -6.65 10.09
CA ARG A 92 -3.38 -7.83 10.32
C ARG A 92 -2.84 -9.08 9.61
N THR A 93 -2.31 -8.89 8.41
CA THR A 93 -1.69 -9.97 7.63
C THR A 93 -0.41 -10.48 8.29
N LYS A 94 0.48 -9.57 8.72
CA LYS A 94 1.70 -9.91 9.45
C LYS A 94 1.39 -10.69 10.73
N LEU A 95 0.45 -10.21 11.53
CA LEU A 95 0.03 -10.89 12.76
C LEU A 95 -0.51 -12.29 12.50
N ARG A 96 -1.25 -12.50 11.41
CA ARG A 96 -1.76 -13.82 11.03
C ARG A 96 -0.67 -14.78 10.56
N LEU A 97 0.32 -14.28 9.83
CA LEU A 97 1.38 -15.10 9.24
C LEU A 97 2.54 -15.36 10.22
N PHE A 98 2.95 -14.35 10.94
CA PHE A 98 4.16 -14.39 11.76
C PHE A 98 3.89 -14.42 13.27
N LYS A 99 2.63 -14.19 13.68
CA LYS A 99 2.17 -14.18 15.09
C LYS A 99 2.95 -13.24 16.03
N ALA A 100 3.73 -12.33 15.48
CA ALA A 100 4.53 -11.38 16.24
C ALA A 100 4.33 -9.95 15.70
N PRO A 101 3.97 -8.98 16.55
CA PRO A 101 3.93 -7.58 16.18
C PRO A 101 5.36 -7.02 16.11
N ALA A 102 5.63 -6.18 15.11
CA ALA A 102 6.81 -5.32 15.11
C ALA A 102 6.50 -4.01 15.86
N HIS A 103 7.52 -3.26 16.29
CA HIS A 103 7.32 -1.99 16.98
C HIS A 103 6.43 -1.01 16.20
N LEU A 104 6.58 -0.98 14.88
CA LEU A 104 5.75 -0.15 14.00
C LEU A 104 4.27 -0.53 13.98
N ASP A 105 3.97 -1.81 14.16
CA ASP A 105 2.59 -2.28 14.23
C ASP A 105 1.89 -1.74 15.48
N LEU A 106 2.63 -1.53 16.57
CA LEU A 106 2.13 -0.93 17.81
C LEU A 106 1.92 0.58 17.64
N VAL A 107 2.88 1.30 17.06
CA VAL A 107 2.77 2.75 16.81
C VAL A 107 1.57 3.05 15.90
N SER A 108 1.44 2.34 14.78
CA SER A 108 0.32 2.52 13.84
C SER A 108 -1.03 2.07 14.41
N ALA A 109 -1.05 1.24 15.45
CA ALA A 109 -2.27 0.86 16.14
C ALA A 109 -2.77 1.91 17.13
N THR A 110 -1.86 2.72 17.67
CA THR A 110 -2.17 3.74 18.71
C THR A 110 -2.30 5.14 18.12
N LEU A 111 -1.56 5.42 17.05
CA LEU A 111 -1.54 6.73 16.40
C LEU A 111 -1.94 6.57 14.91
N PRO A 112 -3.02 7.20 14.45
CA PRO A 112 -3.47 7.07 13.08
C PRO A 112 -2.46 7.71 12.12
N LEU A 113 -2.06 6.96 11.08
CA LEU A 113 -1.20 7.44 10.00
C LEU A 113 -1.93 8.39 9.06
N SER A 114 -3.24 8.22 8.96
CA SER A 114 -4.13 9.16 8.28
C SER A 114 -5.52 9.13 8.92
N THR A 115 -6.26 10.22 8.81
CA THR A 115 -7.65 10.31 9.27
C THR A 115 -8.65 10.20 8.13
N ASN A 116 -8.22 10.56 6.92
CA ASN A 116 -9.04 10.54 5.71
C ASN A 116 -8.20 10.10 4.51
N ARG A 117 -8.86 9.64 3.45
CA ARG A 117 -8.19 9.36 2.18
C ARG A 117 -7.43 10.59 1.68
N GLY A 118 -6.26 10.36 1.13
CA GLY A 118 -5.38 11.41 0.60
C GLY A 118 -4.69 12.26 1.66
N THR A 119 -4.82 11.93 2.94
CA THR A 119 -4.13 12.63 4.02
C THR A 119 -3.08 11.73 4.65
N THR A 120 -2.04 12.35 5.23
CA THR A 120 -1.03 11.68 6.03
C THR A 120 -0.77 12.48 7.30
N ASN A 121 -0.62 11.79 8.41
CA ASN A 121 -0.15 12.40 9.64
C ASN A 121 1.38 12.45 9.58
N SER A 122 1.94 13.58 9.14
CA SER A 122 3.38 13.75 8.94
C SER A 122 4.20 13.54 10.20
N VAL A 123 3.65 13.86 11.37
CA VAL A 123 4.32 13.64 12.66
C VAL A 123 4.48 12.15 12.93
N VAL A 124 3.40 11.37 12.78
CA VAL A 124 3.42 9.92 12.97
C VAL A 124 4.30 9.23 11.93
N VAL A 125 4.19 9.64 10.66
CA VAL A 125 5.07 9.14 9.60
C VAL A 125 6.53 9.47 9.90
N GLY A 126 6.84 10.67 10.38
CA GLY A 126 8.18 11.08 10.79
C GLY A 126 8.75 10.23 11.93
N ILE A 127 7.94 9.93 12.95
CA ILE A 127 8.33 9.04 14.05
C ILE A 127 8.61 7.63 13.51
N VAL A 128 7.70 7.09 12.69
CA VAL A 128 7.85 5.77 12.09
C VAL A 128 9.13 5.68 11.26
N LEU A 129 9.40 6.65 10.39
CA LEU A 129 10.61 6.68 9.56
C LEU A 129 11.88 6.93 10.40
N GLY A 130 11.79 7.71 11.48
CA GLY A 130 12.91 7.96 12.39
C GLY A 130 13.37 6.70 13.11
N THR A 131 12.46 5.79 13.45
CA THR A 131 12.80 4.51 14.12
C THR A 131 13.48 3.49 13.19
N TYR A 132 13.53 3.73 11.88
CA TYR A 132 14.24 2.86 10.93
C TYR A 132 15.69 3.31 10.65
N ARG A 133 16.13 4.42 11.24
CA ARG A 133 17.46 4.99 10.97
C ARG A 133 18.58 4.44 11.85
N ASP A 134 18.24 3.70 12.86
CA ASP A 134 19.17 3.02 13.78
C ASP A 134 19.13 1.52 13.51
#